data_04b7d4a09ccff625f7605ec3aaf9d39a
#
_entry.id   04b7d4a09ccff625f7605ec3aaf9d39a
#
_cell.length_a   1.000
_cell.length_b   1.000
_cell.length_c   1.000
_cell.angle_alpha   90.00
_cell.angle_beta   90.00
_cell.angle_gamma   90.00
#
_symmetry.space_group_name_H-M   'P 1'
#
loop_
_entity.id
_entity.type
_entity.pdbx_description
1 polymer ?
#
loop_
_entity_poly.entity_id
_entity_poly.type
_entity_poly.pdbx_seq_one_letter_code
_entity_poly.pdbx_strand_id
1 'polypeptide(L)'
;VQACADGRADRKGLRNGPLAVPNMMSLGLGRAAQTATGLRPGIDAPLIASAFHGAAQEVSSGKDTPSGHWEIAGLPVRFDWGYFPDTVPAFPADLTEAI
;
A
#
# COMPACT_ATOMS: atom_id res chain seq x y z
N VAL A 1 8.66 -0.96 -0.22
CA VAL A 1 9.99 -1.61 -0.28
C VAL A 1 10.91 -0.79 -1.19
N GLN A 2 10.56 -0.57 -2.46
CA GLN A 2 11.43 0.15 -3.40
C GLN A 2 11.78 1.57 -2.94
N ALA A 3 10.79 2.35 -2.49
CA ALA A 3 11.03 3.71 -1.98
C ALA A 3 11.98 3.73 -0.77
N CYS A 4 11.96 2.68 0.05
CA CYS A 4 12.90 2.52 1.16
C CYS A 4 14.28 2.10 0.68
N ALA A 5 14.37 1.21 -0.29
CA ALA A 5 15.64 0.79 -0.89
C ALA A 5 16.35 1.97 -1.58
N ASP A 6 15.58 2.82 -2.26
CA ASP A 6 16.08 4.02 -2.94
C ASP A 6 16.39 5.20 -1.99
N GLY A 7 16.13 5.07 -0.70
CA GLY A 7 16.27 6.14 0.28
C GLY A 7 15.17 7.22 0.23
N ARG A 8 14.20 7.11 -0.70
CA ARG A 8 13.13 8.11 -0.86
C ARG A 8 12.16 8.18 0.31
N ALA A 9 12.06 7.10 1.09
CA ALA A 9 11.22 7.05 2.28
C ALA A 9 12.00 7.37 3.57
N ASP A 10 13.27 7.77 3.46
CA ASP A 10 14.04 8.19 4.62
C ASP A 10 13.68 9.63 4.98
N ARG A 11 13.04 9.80 6.12
CA ARG A 11 12.66 11.11 6.63
C ARG A 11 13.63 11.54 7.75
N LYS A 12 14.38 12.59 7.50
CA LYS A 12 15.19 13.30 8.51
C LYS A 12 16.23 12.42 9.21
N GLY A 13 16.84 11.48 8.51
CA GLY A 13 17.90 10.66 9.09
C GLY A 13 17.42 9.67 10.16
N LEU A 14 16.14 9.31 10.14
CA LEU A 14 15.60 8.27 11.03
C LEU A 14 16.18 6.89 10.74
N ARG A 15 16.79 6.72 9.58
CA ARG A 15 17.45 5.49 9.16
C ARG A 15 18.83 5.82 8.58
N ASN A 16 19.84 5.17 9.12
CA ASN A 16 21.19 5.27 8.62
C ASN A 16 21.46 4.09 7.66
N GLY A 17 21.59 4.38 6.37
CA GLY A 17 21.92 3.39 5.35
C GLY A 17 20.72 2.71 4.68
N PRO A 18 20.98 1.70 3.85
CA PRO A 18 19.95 0.99 3.10
C PRO A 18 19.00 0.21 4.01
N LEU A 19 17.81 -0.09 3.49
CA LEU A 19 16.82 -0.91 4.20
C LEU A 19 17.38 -2.32 4.46
N ALA A 20 17.48 -2.70 5.73
CA ALA A 20 17.93 -4.02 6.16
C ALA A 20 16.75 -4.81 6.76
N VAL A 21 16.21 -5.74 6.00
CA VAL A 21 15.09 -6.62 6.40
C VAL A 21 15.37 -8.07 5.99
N PRO A 22 16.47 -8.67 6.48
CA PRO A 22 16.95 -9.95 5.97
C PRO A 22 15.93 -11.08 6.11
N ASN A 23 15.19 -11.14 7.21
CA ASN A 23 14.18 -12.16 7.43
C ASN A 23 13.01 -12.04 6.44
N MET A 24 12.52 -10.83 6.19
CA MET A 24 11.46 -10.62 5.21
C MET A 24 11.95 -10.91 3.78
N MET A 25 13.20 -10.60 3.48
CA MET A 25 13.78 -10.92 2.19
C MET A 25 13.91 -12.43 1.98
N SER A 26 14.33 -13.17 3.00
CA SER A 26 14.39 -14.63 2.93
C SER A 26 13.01 -15.28 2.79
N LEU A 27 11.95 -14.64 3.30
CA LEU A 27 10.56 -15.07 3.11
C LEU A 27 9.99 -14.72 1.73
N GLY A 28 10.68 -13.89 0.93
CA GLY A 28 10.29 -13.61 -0.44
C GLY A 28 9.82 -12.18 -0.73
N LEU A 29 10.01 -11.22 0.20
CA LEU A 29 9.61 -9.82 0.00
C LEU A 29 10.20 -9.22 -1.27
N GLY A 30 11.48 -9.50 -1.56
CA GLY A 30 12.15 -9.03 -2.78
C GLY A 30 11.53 -9.59 -4.05
N ARG A 31 11.09 -10.85 -4.03
CA ARG A 31 10.38 -11.50 -5.13
C ARG A 31 8.98 -10.91 -5.32
N ALA A 32 8.24 -10.71 -4.24
CA ALA A 32 6.92 -10.07 -4.28
C ALA A 32 7.02 -8.65 -4.87
N ALA A 33 8.02 -7.86 -4.44
CA ALA A 33 8.27 -6.53 -4.98
C ALA A 33 8.62 -6.56 -6.47
N GLN A 34 9.45 -7.51 -6.91
CA GLN A 34 9.78 -7.68 -8.33
C GLN A 34 8.54 -8.06 -9.15
N THR A 35 7.70 -8.96 -8.64
CA THR A 35 6.45 -9.34 -9.30
C THR A 35 5.52 -8.14 -9.45
N ALA A 36 5.41 -7.29 -8.41
CA ALA A 36 4.53 -6.14 -8.41
C ALA A 36 4.99 -4.99 -9.32
N THR A 37 6.30 -4.80 -9.46
CA THR A 37 6.86 -3.59 -10.10
C THR A 37 7.63 -3.85 -11.38
N GLY A 38 7.94 -5.11 -11.66
CA GLY A 38 8.87 -5.49 -12.74
C GLY A 38 10.35 -5.18 -12.42
N LEU A 39 10.63 -4.48 -11.31
CA LEU A 39 11.96 -4.03 -10.92
C LEU A 39 12.50 -4.88 -9.77
N ARG A 40 13.77 -5.21 -9.84
CA ARG A 40 14.46 -5.84 -8.71
C ARG A 40 14.77 -4.76 -7.67
N PRO A 41 14.30 -4.88 -6.42
CA PRO A 41 14.70 -3.95 -5.38
C PRO A 41 16.22 -3.98 -5.20
N GLY A 42 16.85 -2.81 -5.07
CA GLY A 42 18.29 -2.66 -4.85
C GLY A 42 18.75 -3.11 -3.46
N ILE A 43 18.13 -4.13 -2.90
CA ILE A 43 18.46 -4.73 -1.61
C ILE A 43 19.13 -6.07 -1.91
N ASP A 44 20.34 -6.29 -1.40
CA ASP A 44 21.00 -7.57 -1.49
C ASP A 44 20.18 -8.64 -0.76
N ALA A 45 19.60 -9.52 -1.54
CA ALA A 45 18.78 -10.59 -1.01
C ALA A 45 18.95 -11.86 -1.81
N PRO A 46 18.92 -13.02 -1.16
CA PRO A 46 18.89 -14.28 -1.86
C PRO A 46 17.65 -14.34 -2.76
N LEU A 47 17.84 -14.81 -3.99
CA LEU A 47 16.74 -14.96 -4.96
C LEU A 47 15.83 -16.16 -4.64
N ILE A 48 16.21 -16.95 -3.66
CA ILE A 48 15.46 -18.14 -3.24
C ILE A 48 14.59 -17.74 -2.04
N ALA A 49 13.29 -17.69 -2.25
CA ALA A 49 12.34 -17.47 -1.19
C ALA A 49 12.03 -18.78 -0.46
N SER A 50 12.03 -18.74 0.87
CA SER A 50 11.70 -19.89 1.72
C SER A 50 10.20 -20.00 2.03
N ALA A 51 9.39 -19.03 1.57
CA ALA A 51 7.94 -19.00 1.79
C ALA A 51 7.18 -18.68 0.50
N PHE A 52 5.88 -18.92 0.52
CA PHE A 52 4.98 -18.47 -0.54
C PHE A 52 4.94 -16.94 -0.57
N HIS A 53 4.99 -16.38 -1.75
CA HIS A 53 4.97 -14.96 -1.98
C HIS A 53 4.22 -14.63 -3.25
N GLY A 54 3.71 -13.42 -3.36
CA GLY A 54 2.99 -12.93 -4.53
C GLY A 54 2.76 -11.44 -4.44
N ALA A 55 2.11 -10.91 -5.46
CA ALA A 55 1.65 -9.55 -5.52
C ALA A 55 0.19 -9.54 -5.94
N ALA A 56 -0.59 -8.68 -5.34
CA ALA A 56 -1.98 -8.42 -5.73
C ALA A 56 -2.10 -6.98 -6.20
N GLN A 57 -2.92 -6.77 -7.22
CA GLN A 57 -3.23 -5.45 -7.72
C GLN A 57 -4.67 -5.10 -7.32
N GLU A 58 -4.83 -3.93 -6.73
CA GLU A 58 -6.13 -3.37 -6.43
C GLU A 58 -6.87 -3.05 -7.72
N VAL A 59 -8.14 -3.47 -7.79
CA VAL A 59 -9.06 -3.22 -8.91
C VAL A 59 -10.26 -2.37 -8.50
N SER A 60 -10.43 -2.08 -7.21
CA SER A 60 -11.45 -1.17 -6.71
C SER A 60 -11.21 0.25 -7.21
N SER A 61 -12.31 0.99 -7.47
CA SER A 61 -12.25 2.39 -7.93
C SER A 61 -11.75 3.33 -6.84
N GLY A 62 -12.14 3.10 -5.59
CA GLY A 62 -11.74 3.91 -4.44
C GLY A 62 -10.42 3.46 -3.83
N LYS A 63 -9.64 4.44 -3.35
CA LYS A 63 -8.40 4.20 -2.59
C LYS A 63 -8.59 4.54 -1.12
N ASP A 64 -9.70 4.14 -0.59
CA ASP A 64 -10.12 4.35 0.79
C ASP A 64 -10.12 3.03 1.57
N THR A 65 -10.16 3.15 2.89
CA THR A 65 -10.14 1.99 3.79
C THR A 65 -11.29 1.00 3.57
N PRO A 66 -12.56 1.42 3.41
CA PRO A 66 -13.66 0.51 3.11
C PRO A 66 -13.45 -0.28 1.82
N SER A 67 -13.09 0.38 0.72
CA SER A 67 -12.85 -0.28 -0.57
C SER A 67 -11.73 -1.32 -0.47
N GLY A 68 -10.62 -0.98 0.18
CA GLY A 68 -9.50 -1.90 0.38
C GLY A 68 -9.85 -3.12 1.21
N HIS A 69 -10.63 -2.94 2.31
CA HIS A 69 -11.04 -4.06 3.15
C HIS A 69 -12.03 -5.00 2.44
N TRP A 70 -12.97 -4.46 1.70
CA TRP A 70 -13.90 -5.27 0.92
C TRP A 70 -13.16 -6.07 -0.16
N GLU A 71 -12.21 -5.45 -0.84
CA GLU A 71 -11.43 -6.12 -1.88
C GLU A 71 -10.54 -7.24 -1.32
N ILE A 72 -9.89 -7.02 -0.16
CA ILE A 72 -9.12 -8.07 0.54
C ILE A 72 -10.02 -9.24 0.92
N ALA A 73 -11.30 -8.97 1.26
CA ALA A 73 -12.29 -9.99 1.53
C ALA A 73 -12.88 -10.65 0.26
N GLY A 74 -12.41 -10.28 -0.92
CA GLY A 74 -12.81 -10.87 -2.20
C GLY A 74 -13.95 -10.13 -2.90
N LEU A 75 -14.34 -8.95 -2.43
CA LEU A 75 -15.41 -8.14 -3.02
C LEU A 75 -14.87 -6.79 -3.51
N PRO A 76 -14.38 -6.69 -4.75
CA PRO A 76 -13.94 -5.40 -5.31
C PRO A 76 -15.08 -4.40 -5.43
N VAL A 77 -14.82 -3.17 -4.99
CA VAL A 77 -15.77 -2.05 -5.08
C VAL A 77 -15.62 -1.36 -6.44
N ARG A 78 -16.58 -1.58 -7.33
CA ARG A 78 -16.55 -1.08 -8.71
C ARG A 78 -17.45 0.13 -8.94
N PHE A 79 -18.01 0.69 -7.88
CA PHE A 79 -18.82 1.92 -7.90
C PHE A 79 -18.07 3.03 -7.19
N ASP A 80 -18.42 4.26 -7.50
CA ASP A 80 -17.86 5.43 -6.85
C ASP A 80 -18.60 5.73 -5.56
N TRP A 81 -17.85 5.99 -4.47
CA TRP A 81 -18.42 6.50 -3.23
C TRP A 81 -18.80 7.97 -3.39
N GLY A 82 -19.91 8.36 -2.76
CA GLY A 82 -20.22 9.76 -2.59
C GLY A 82 -19.37 10.36 -1.45
N TYR A 83 -18.74 11.47 -1.72
CA TYR A 83 -17.94 12.21 -0.73
C TYR A 83 -18.54 13.59 -0.49
N PHE A 84 -18.52 14.02 0.75
CA PHE A 84 -18.79 15.41 1.07
C PHE A 84 -17.61 16.28 0.61
N PRO A 85 -17.86 17.56 0.26
CA PRO A 85 -16.79 18.45 -0.16
C PRO A 85 -15.78 18.69 0.98
N ASP A 86 -14.51 18.90 0.61
CA ASP A 86 -13.44 19.27 1.55
C ASP A 86 -13.52 20.77 1.91
N THR A 87 -14.64 21.13 2.53
CA THR A 87 -14.95 22.49 2.98
C THR A 87 -15.42 22.47 4.43
N VAL A 88 -15.40 23.62 5.08
CA VAL A 88 -15.96 23.78 6.45
C VAL A 88 -17.10 24.79 6.40
N PRO A 89 -18.34 24.39 6.73
CA PRO A 89 -18.78 23.04 7.06
C PRO A 89 -18.79 22.09 5.86
N ALA A 90 -18.48 20.81 6.09
CA ALA A 90 -18.48 19.77 5.05
C ALA A 90 -19.89 19.20 4.82
N PHE A 91 -20.70 19.11 5.89
CA PHE A 91 -22.04 18.58 5.80
C PHE A 91 -23.06 19.67 5.43
N PRO A 92 -24.06 19.34 4.60
CA PRO A 92 -25.17 20.23 4.32
C PRO A 92 -25.96 20.59 5.58
N ALA A 93 -26.56 21.81 5.62
CA ALA A 93 -27.26 22.29 6.80
C ALA A 93 -28.47 21.42 7.18
N ASP A 94 -29.20 20.95 6.18
CA ASP A 94 -30.34 20.04 6.36
C ASP A 94 -29.95 18.72 7.04
N LEU A 95 -28.76 18.22 6.74
CA LEU A 95 -28.23 17.01 7.40
C LEU A 95 -27.87 17.30 8.87
N THR A 96 -27.24 18.44 9.15
CA THR A 96 -26.80 18.80 10.50
C THR A 96 -27.95 19.23 11.40
N GLU A 97 -29.06 19.74 10.83
CA GLU A 97 -30.29 20.08 11.57
C GLU A 97 -31.15 18.86 11.91
N ALA A 98 -30.96 17.75 11.16
CA ALA A 98 -31.69 16.50 11.35
C ALA A 98 -31.09 15.56 12.42
N ILE A 99 -29.87 15.86 12.91
CA ILE A 99 -29.14 15.09 13.92
C ILE A 99 -29.24 15.79 15.27
#